data_5e50b2ddc2c409403b4316ed8628c691
#
_entry.id   5e50b2ddc2c409403b4316ed8628c691
#
_cell.length_a   1.000
_cell.length_b   1.000
_cell.length_c   1.000
_cell.angle_alpha   90.00
_cell.angle_beta   90.00
_cell.angle_gamma   90.00
#
_symmetry.space_group_name_H-M   'P 1'
#
loop_
_entity.id
_entity.type
_entity.pdbx_description
1 polymer ?
#
loop_
_entity_poly.entity_id
_entity_poly.type
_entity_poly.pdbx_seq_one_letter_code
_entity_poly.pdbx_strand_id
1 'polypeptide(L)'
;AAPDAEPMAPHAGEIEYVFQMLEAKSLPWLPEDHAVSDLMAAYWTNFARTGNPNGPGLPEWPAHDPAQGYAVMRFEAGKAGAAPDAHRARYEFLDENALGIAP
;
A
#
# COMPACT_ATOMS: atom_id res chain seq x y z
N ALA A 1 0.91 11.12 6.12
CA ALA A 1 2.33 11.42 6.20
C ALA A 1 2.58 12.64 7.07
N ALA A 2 3.82 12.84 7.53
CA ALA A 2 4.19 13.99 8.35
C ALA A 2 3.95 15.31 7.60
N PRO A 3 3.59 16.41 8.29
CA PRO A 3 3.23 17.67 7.63
C PRO A 3 4.31 18.23 6.71
N ASP A 4 5.58 18.04 7.07
CA ASP A 4 6.70 18.56 6.30
C ASP A 4 7.27 17.56 5.29
N ALA A 5 6.61 16.40 5.14
CA ALA A 5 7.05 15.40 4.18
C ALA A 5 6.58 15.78 2.78
N GLU A 6 7.32 15.32 1.78
CA GLU A 6 6.89 15.45 0.38
C GLU A 6 5.50 14.81 0.22
N PRO A 7 4.62 15.39 -0.59
CA PRO A 7 3.25 14.89 -0.74
C PRO A 7 3.14 13.56 -1.50
N MET A 8 4.26 12.90 -1.75
CA MET A 8 4.32 11.64 -2.49
C MET A 8 4.99 10.57 -1.63
N ALA A 9 4.57 9.32 -1.84
CA ALA A 9 5.19 8.19 -1.17
C ALA A 9 6.60 7.94 -1.72
N PRO A 10 7.66 8.03 -0.91
CA PRO A 10 9.00 7.75 -1.37
C PRO A 10 9.23 6.24 -1.53
N HIS A 11 10.30 5.88 -2.24
CA HIS A 11 10.72 4.49 -2.34
C HIS A 11 10.99 3.93 -0.93
N ALA A 12 10.49 2.73 -0.67
CA ALA A 12 10.62 2.05 0.61
C ALA A 12 9.99 2.81 1.79
N GLY A 13 9.11 3.78 1.53
CA GLY A 13 8.45 4.57 2.57
C GLY A 13 7.52 3.77 3.47
N GLU A 14 7.11 2.55 3.07
CA GLU A 14 6.21 1.72 3.85
C GLU A 14 6.91 0.90 4.94
N ILE A 15 8.23 0.79 4.91
CA ILE A 15 8.95 -0.14 5.80
C ILE A 15 8.69 0.17 7.28
N GLU A 16 8.85 1.40 7.70
CA GLU A 16 8.64 1.79 9.08
C GLU A 16 7.19 1.59 9.52
N TYR A 17 6.23 1.77 8.60
CA TYR A 17 4.83 1.54 8.87
C TYR A 17 4.54 0.05 9.09
N VAL A 18 5.00 -0.80 8.19
CA VAL A 18 4.75 -2.25 8.25
C VAL A 18 5.32 -2.86 9.53
N PHE A 19 6.50 -2.44 9.94
CA PHE A 19 7.17 -2.96 11.12
C PHE A 19 6.88 -2.18 12.39
N GLN A 20 5.98 -1.20 12.33
CA GLN A 20 5.60 -0.37 13.48
C GLN A 20 6.81 0.28 14.15
N MET A 21 7.71 0.80 13.33
CA MET A 21 8.96 1.42 13.77
C MET A 21 9.07 2.88 13.31
N LEU A 22 7.96 3.63 13.42
CA LEU A 22 7.96 5.03 12.99
C LEU A 22 9.03 5.85 13.72
N GLU A 23 9.23 5.58 15.00
CA GLU A 23 10.22 6.29 15.81
C GLU A 23 11.68 6.03 15.38
N ALA A 24 11.92 5.07 14.49
CA ALA A 24 13.26 4.85 13.94
C ALA A 24 13.74 6.05 13.11
N LYS A 25 12.82 6.91 12.69
CA LYS A 25 13.13 8.16 12.00
C LYS A 25 12.59 9.34 12.79
N SER A 26 13.40 10.39 12.88
CA SER A 26 13.02 11.62 13.59
C SER A 26 12.18 12.52 12.69
N LEU A 27 10.95 12.11 12.41
CA LEU A 27 9.99 12.88 11.63
C LEU A 27 8.81 13.28 12.51
N PRO A 28 8.08 14.35 12.15
CA PRO A 28 6.91 14.79 12.93
C PRO A 28 5.71 13.89 12.69
N TRP A 29 5.75 12.67 13.20
CA TRP A 29 4.69 11.68 13.04
C TRP A 29 3.39 12.15 13.68
N LEU A 30 2.28 11.97 12.96
CA LEU A 30 0.94 12.31 13.42
C LEU A 30 0.20 11.03 13.88
N PRO A 31 -0.91 11.19 14.65
CA PRO A 31 -1.73 10.03 15.02
C PRO A 31 -2.20 9.22 13.83
N GLU A 32 -2.48 9.88 12.68
CA GLU A 32 -2.88 9.20 11.46
C GLU A 32 -1.77 8.29 10.91
N ASP A 33 -0.52 8.66 11.10
CA ASP A 33 0.60 7.81 10.68
C ASP A 33 0.66 6.53 11.51
N HIS A 34 0.45 6.63 12.82
CA HIS A 34 0.38 5.47 13.68
C HIS A 34 -0.80 4.57 13.36
N ALA A 35 -1.96 5.17 13.01
CA ALA A 35 -3.12 4.39 12.59
C ALA A 35 -2.86 3.61 11.30
N VAL A 36 -2.20 4.21 10.33
CA VAL A 36 -1.80 3.52 9.09
C VAL A 36 -0.79 2.41 9.40
N SER A 37 0.16 2.66 10.29
CA SER A 37 1.13 1.67 10.72
C SER A 37 0.44 0.43 11.29
N ASP A 38 -0.55 0.64 12.16
CA ASP A 38 -1.32 -0.47 12.74
C ASP A 38 -2.07 -1.26 11.67
N LEU A 39 -2.69 -0.57 10.71
CA LEU A 39 -3.39 -1.22 9.61
C LEU A 39 -2.44 -2.06 8.76
N MET A 40 -1.32 -1.49 8.36
CA MET A 40 -0.34 -2.20 7.54
C MET A 40 0.22 -3.42 8.25
N ALA A 41 0.58 -3.29 9.53
CA ALA A 41 1.09 -4.41 10.31
C ALA A 41 0.06 -5.53 10.39
N ALA A 42 -1.21 -5.21 10.57
CA ALA A 42 -2.28 -6.21 10.63
C ALA A 42 -2.43 -6.94 9.30
N TYR A 43 -2.49 -6.22 8.18
CA TYR A 43 -2.59 -6.85 6.86
C TYR A 43 -1.39 -7.75 6.55
N TRP A 44 -0.17 -7.25 6.77
CA TRP A 44 1.05 -8.02 6.49
C TRP A 44 1.12 -9.27 7.36
N THR A 45 0.79 -9.15 8.64
CA THR A 45 0.79 -10.29 9.56
C THR A 45 -0.24 -11.35 9.15
N ASN A 46 -1.45 -10.92 8.80
CA ASN A 46 -2.48 -11.84 8.33
C ASN A 46 -2.05 -12.57 7.07
N PHE A 47 -1.49 -11.83 6.12
CA PHE A 47 -1.03 -12.41 4.87
C PHE A 47 0.10 -13.42 5.09
N ALA A 48 1.07 -13.08 5.91
CA ALA A 48 2.19 -13.98 6.23
C ALA A 48 1.71 -15.27 6.89
N ARG A 49 0.66 -15.18 7.69
CA ARG A 49 0.13 -16.34 8.42
C ARG A 49 -0.79 -17.21 7.58
N THR A 50 -1.60 -16.64 6.71
CA THR A 50 -2.68 -17.38 6.03
C THR A 50 -2.69 -17.23 4.52
N GLY A 51 -1.93 -16.31 3.95
CA GLY A 51 -2.03 -15.95 2.53
C GLY A 51 -3.17 -15.00 2.23
N ASN A 52 -3.92 -14.57 3.23
CA ASN A 52 -5.04 -13.65 3.09
C ASN A 52 -4.82 -12.46 4.02
N PRO A 53 -4.69 -11.22 3.48
CA PRO A 53 -4.46 -10.05 4.34
C PRO A 53 -5.66 -9.64 5.16
N ASN A 54 -6.87 -10.05 4.76
CA ASN A 54 -8.10 -9.62 5.40
C ASN A 54 -8.28 -10.22 6.78
N GLY A 55 -9.04 -9.51 7.63
CA GLY A 55 -9.35 -9.95 8.97
C GLY A 55 -10.43 -9.08 9.59
N PRO A 56 -10.94 -9.47 10.77
CA PRO A 56 -11.98 -8.71 11.46
C PRO A 56 -11.56 -7.27 11.73
N GLY A 57 -12.46 -6.33 11.45
CA GLY A 57 -12.22 -4.92 11.72
C GLY A 57 -11.34 -4.20 10.71
N LEU A 58 -10.84 -4.89 9.69
CA LEU A 58 -10.02 -4.28 8.65
C LEU A 58 -10.87 -3.99 7.40
N PRO A 59 -10.64 -2.83 6.74
CA PRO A 59 -11.22 -2.61 5.42
C PRO A 59 -10.84 -3.73 4.46
N GLU A 60 -11.77 -4.15 3.61
CA GLU A 60 -11.53 -5.27 2.72
C GLU A 60 -10.43 -4.96 1.70
N TRP A 61 -9.48 -5.87 1.58
CA TRP A 61 -8.47 -5.88 0.54
C TRP A 61 -8.91 -6.90 -0.51
N PRO A 62 -9.49 -6.47 -1.63
CA PRO A 62 -9.98 -7.42 -2.63
C PRO A 62 -8.81 -8.14 -3.32
N ALA A 63 -9.06 -9.37 -3.74
CA ALA A 63 -8.08 -10.10 -4.55
C ALA A 63 -7.83 -9.34 -5.85
N HIS A 64 -6.57 -9.33 -6.30
CA HIS A 64 -6.24 -8.70 -7.56
C HIS A 64 -6.92 -9.45 -8.72
N ASP A 65 -7.73 -8.74 -9.48
CA ASP A 65 -8.47 -9.32 -10.59
C ASP A 65 -8.53 -8.30 -11.75
N PRO A 66 -7.80 -8.57 -12.85
CA PRO A 66 -7.82 -7.68 -14.01
C PRO A 66 -9.21 -7.45 -14.57
N ALA A 67 -10.12 -8.42 -14.46
CA ALA A 67 -11.49 -8.28 -14.93
C ALA A 67 -12.31 -7.31 -14.06
N GLN A 68 -11.85 -7.00 -12.87
CA GLN A 68 -12.50 -6.11 -11.91
C GLN A 68 -11.83 -4.73 -11.84
N GLY A 69 -11.01 -4.36 -12.83
CA GLY A 69 -10.46 -3.02 -12.95
C GLY A 69 -9.12 -2.79 -12.25
N TYR A 70 -8.38 -3.84 -11.91
CA TYR A 70 -7.05 -3.73 -11.30
C TYR A 70 -7.05 -2.88 -10.02
N ALA A 71 -7.95 -3.17 -9.11
CA ALA A 71 -8.00 -2.46 -7.84
C ALA A 71 -6.71 -2.67 -7.04
N VAL A 72 -6.24 -1.59 -6.41
CA VAL A 72 -5.10 -1.60 -5.51
C VAL A 72 -5.52 -1.10 -4.14
N MET A 73 -4.80 -1.52 -3.10
CA MET A 73 -5.06 -1.03 -1.75
C MET A 73 -4.29 0.25 -1.52
N ARG A 74 -4.97 1.31 -1.11
CA ARG A 74 -4.36 2.60 -0.82
C ARG A 74 -4.38 2.86 0.67
N PHE A 75 -3.23 3.32 1.19
CA PHE A 75 -3.08 3.71 2.59
C PHE A 75 -2.78 5.19 2.64
N GLU A 76 -3.66 5.95 3.29
CA GLU A 76 -3.50 7.40 3.38
C GLU A 76 -4.27 7.97 4.57
N ALA A 77 -3.72 8.99 5.21
CA ALA A 77 -4.42 9.79 6.22
C ALA A 77 -5.17 8.95 7.27
N GLY A 78 -4.53 7.92 7.81
CA GLY A 78 -5.10 7.11 8.89
C GLY A 78 -6.12 6.07 8.46
N LYS A 79 -6.26 5.83 7.15
CA LYS A 79 -7.23 4.88 6.62
C LYS A 79 -6.66 4.05 5.48
N ALA A 80 -7.36 2.99 5.12
CA ALA A 80 -7.03 2.15 3.98
C ALA A 80 -8.31 1.87 3.19
N GLY A 81 -8.16 1.68 1.88
CA GLY A 81 -9.29 1.37 1.02
C GLY A 81 -8.86 0.98 -0.37
N ALA A 82 -9.65 0.14 -1.02
CA ALA A 82 -9.40 -0.27 -2.40
C ALA A 82 -9.77 0.86 -3.35
N ALA A 83 -8.97 1.04 -4.40
CA ALA A 83 -9.21 2.02 -5.44
C ALA A 83 -8.69 1.50 -6.77
N PRO A 84 -9.17 2.03 -7.90
CA PRO A 84 -8.60 1.69 -9.20
C PRO A 84 -7.13 2.09 -9.27
N ASP A 85 -6.34 1.32 -10.02
CA ASP A 85 -4.94 1.65 -10.25
C ASP A 85 -4.85 2.95 -11.07
N ALA A 86 -4.29 3.99 -10.46
CA ALA A 86 -4.17 5.31 -11.08
C ALA A 86 -3.18 5.33 -12.25
N HIS A 87 -2.33 4.32 -12.38
CA HIS A 87 -1.30 4.23 -13.40
C HIS A 87 -1.52 3.10 -14.41
N ARG A 88 -2.73 2.58 -14.47
CA ARG A 88 -3.07 1.44 -15.34
C ARG A 88 -2.62 1.67 -16.78
N ALA A 89 -2.90 2.83 -17.33
CA ALA A 89 -2.53 3.14 -18.72
C ALA A 89 -1.02 3.08 -18.96
N ARG A 90 -0.22 3.49 -17.97
CA ARG A 90 1.24 3.39 -18.07
C ARG A 90 1.71 1.95 -18.12
N TYR A 91 1.12 1.11 -17.27
CA TYR A 91 1.51 -0.30 -17.22
C TYR A 91 1.11 -1.03 -18.49
N GLU A 92 -0.08 -0.75 -19.02
CA GLU A 92 -0.51 -1.32 -20.29
C GLU A 92 0.41 -0.91 -21.43
N PHE A 93 0.81 0.37 -21.47
CA PHE A 93 1.76 0.85 -22.47
C PHE A 93 3.11 0.12 -22.36
N LEU A 94 3.62 -0.06 -21.14
CA LEU A 94 4.88 -0.77 -20.93
C LEU A 94 4.79 -2.24 -21.34
N ASP A 95 3.70 -2.90 -21.02
CA ASP A 95 3.47 -4.30 -21.39
C ASP A 95 3.44 -4.47 -22.91
N GLU A 96 2.73 -3.58 -23.61
CA GLU A 96 2.61 -3.62 -25.07
C GLU A 96 3.93 -3.30 -25.77
N ASN A 97 4.81 -2.53 -25.13
CA ASN A 97 6.07 -2.07 -25.70
C ASN A 97 7.31 -2.73 -25.10
N ALA A 98 7.15 -3.80 -24.35
CA ALA A 98 8.25 -4.55 -23.74
C ALA A 98 8.94 -5.47 -24.77
N LEU A 99 9.36 -4.90 -25.88
CA LEU A 99 9.91 -5.66 -27.01
C LEU A 99 11.24 -6.33 -26.64
N GLY A 100 11.37 -7.58 -27.03
CA GLY A 100 12.59 -8.35 -26.77
C GLY A 100 12.74 -8.86 -25.36
N ILE A 101 11.76 -8.62 -24.51
CA ILE A 101 11.76 -9.09 -23.12
C ILE A 101 10.83 -10.30 -22.97
N ALA A 102 10.21 -10.72 -24.03
CA ALA A 102 9.34 -11.88 -24.00
C ALA A 102 10.11 -13.11 -23.52
N PRO A 103 9.48 -13.93 -22.65
CA PRO A 103 10.13 -15.13 -22.13
C PRO A 103 10.44 -16.13 -23.22
#